data_f60ebfdf486da5160925eb4901052617
#
_entry.id   f60ebfdf486da5160925eb4901052617
#
_cell.length_a   1.000
_cell.length_b   1.000
_cell.length_c   1.000
_cell.angle_alpha   90.00
_cell.angle_beta   90.00
_cell.angle_gamma   90.00
#
_symmetry.space_group_name_H-M   'P 1'
#
loop_
_entity.id
_entity.type
_entity.pdbx_description
1 polymer ?
#
loop_
_entity_poly.entity_id
_entity_poly.type
_entity_poly.pdbx_seq_one_letter_code
_entity_poly.pdbx_strand_id
1 'polypeptide(L)'
;MHVSGPGYTGISNIGGDRANVVLVVDRHSMNGENPEKFYLDTVMNNSQRYKILRNAKCLESVRTVESLAFSVKSIPCGGLLMVGDATGFIDPFTGEGIYLSLRSSEIAVEVAEKALKNLNFSRDALNIYEVRRRKEFDKKFLLSRILQKLICNQFLCNQVVRALKGDRDLAETLVGVIGDLKPAETVVSFRFLMQLIAAYPKGIYASCF
;
A
#
# COMPACT_ATOMS: atom_id res chain seq x y z
N MET A 1 7.44 -1.98 9.85
CA MET A 1 5.98 -2.20 9.85
C MET A 1 5.63 -3.44 10.65
N HIS A 2 4.50 -3.42 11.37
CA HIS A 2 4.01 -4.53 12.20
C HIS A 2 2.58 -4.85 11.79
N VAL A 3 2.38 -5.99 11.13
CA VAL A 3 1.05 -6.49 10.77
C VAL A 3 0.50 -7.30 11.94
N SER A 4 -0.63 -6.88 12.48
CA SER A 4 -1.36 -7.59 13.55
C SER A 4 -2.80 -7.12 13.56
N GLY A 5 -3.76 -7.98 13.91
CA GLY A 5 -5.14 -7.50 14.05
C GLY A 5 -5.25 -6.21 14.89
N PRO A 6 -6.11 -5.28 14.50
CA PRO A 6 -7.05 -5.29 13.37
C PRO A 6 -6.50 -4.68 12.05
N GLY A 7 -5.20 -4.51 11.89
CA GLY A 7 -4.58 -3.90 10.71
C GLY A 7 -3.06 -3.92 10.75
N TYR A 8 -2.42 -2.79 10.53
CA TYR A 8 -0.96 -2.69 10.67
C TYR A 8 -0.51 -1.36 11.26
N THR A 9 0.67 -1.38 11.87
CA THR A 9 1.31 -0.21 12.47
C THR A 9 2.65 0.06 11.78
N GLY A 10 2.85 1.27 11.30
CA GLY A 10 4.13 1.81 10.86
C GLY A 10 4.81 2.58 11.97
N ILE A 11 6.10 2.34 12.22
CA ILE A 11 6.93 3.12 13.13
C ILE A 11 8.11 3.61 12.32
N SER A 12 8.27 4.91 12.20
CA SER A 12 9.35 5.55 11.43
C SER A 12 10.11 6.52 12.31
N ASN A 13 11.42 6.32 12.43
CA ASN A 13 12.29 7.27 13.09
C ASN A 13 12.40 8.54 12.24
N ILE A 14 12.14 9.71 12.84
CA ILE A 14 12.18 11.01 12.18
C ILE A 14 13.33 11.91 12.69
N GLY A 15 14.26 11.33 13.45
CA GLY A 15 15.39 12.02 14.04
C GLY A 15 15.08 12.67 15.39
N GLY A 16 16.13 13.04 16.17
CA GLY A 16 16.00 13.73 17.44
C GLY A 16 15.20 12.94 18.49
N ASP A 17 15.44 11.63 18.57
CA ASP A 17 14.74 10.68 19.47
C ASP A 17 13.21 10.69 19.29
N ARG A 18 12.73 11.07 18.10
CA ARG A 18 11.31 11.12 17.75
C ARG A 18 10.96 10.08 16.70
N ALA A 19 9.77 9.53 16.82
CA ALA A 19 9.21 8.62 15.84
C ALA A 19 7.79 9.03 15.45
N ASN A 20 7.46 8.84 14.16
CA ASN A 20 6.10 8.88 13.70
C ASN A 20 5.51 7.47 13.80
N VAL A 21 4.35 7.34 14.42
CA VAL A 21 3.65 6.06 14.61
C VAL A 21 2.28 6.17 13.94
N VAL A 22 2.04 5.34 12.95
CA VAL A 22 0.81 5.31 12.15
C VAL A 22 0.11 3.98 12.35
N LEU A 23 -1.19 4.00 12.64
CA LEU A 23 -2.05 2.83 12.68
C LEU A 23 -3.04 2.89 11.51
N VAL A 24 -3.08 1.85 10.70
CA VAL A 24 -4.06 1.69 9.62
C VAL A 24 -4.92 0.47 9.94
N VAL A 25 -6.23 0.68 10.00
CA VAL A 25 -7.22 -0.35 10.36
C VAL A 25 -8.45 -0.27 9.46
N ASP A 26 -9.20 -1.34 9.40
CA ASP A 26 -10.55 -1.28 8.85
C ASP A 26 -11.44 -0.44 9.77
N ARG A 27 -12.26 0.45 9.16
CA ARG A 27 -13.15 1.35 9.90
C ARG A 27 -14.09 0.61 10.86
N HIS A 28 -14.57 -0.56 10.47
CA HIS A 28 -15.48 -1.37 11.30
C HIS A 28 -14.80 -1.90 12.56
N SER A 29 -13.47 -1.96 12.59
CA SER A 29 -12.73 -2.43 13.77
C SER A 29 -12.82 -1.49 14.97
N MET A 30 -13.17 -0.22 14.76
CA MET A 30 -13.26 0.78 15.83
C MET A 30 -14.55 0.69 16.65
N ASN A 31 -15.62 0.04 16.14
CA ASN A 31 -16.91 -0.17 16.84
C ASN A 31 -17.48 1.07 17.56
N GLY A 32 -17.19 2.28 17.04
CA GLY A 32 -17.64 3.55 17.65
C GLY A 32 -16.82 4.01 18.86
N GLU A 33 -15.69 3.39 19.17
CA GLU A 33 -14.78 3.86 20.21
C GLU A 33 -14.15 5.22 19.85
N ASN A 34 -13.69 5.92 20.91
CA ASN A 34 -12.90 7.14 20.73
C ASN A 34 -11.61 6.81 19.94
N PRO A 35 -11.32 7.48 18.82
CA PRO A 35 -10.18 7.18 17.95
C PRO A 35 -8.83 7.21 18.66
N GLU A 36 -8.61 8.16 19.56
CA GLU A 36 -7.36 8.31 20.29
C GLU A 36 -7.14 7.13 21.27
N LYS A 37 -8.20 6.77 22.02
CA LYS A 37 -8.16 5.61 22.91
C LYS A 37 -7.91 4.32 22.13
N PHE A 38 -8.69 4.08 21.07
CA PHE A 38 -8.52 2.93 20.20
C PHE A 38 -7.09 2.81 19.64
N TYR A 39 -6.54 3.94 19.17
CA TYR A 39 -5.17 4.02 18.65
C TYR A 39 -4.15 3.60 19.73
N LEU A 40 -4.18 4.22 20.91
CA LEU A 40 -3.26 3.94 22.00
C LEU A 40 -3.34 2.49 22.45
N ASP A 41 -4.55 1.98 22.68
CA ASP A 41 -4.78 0.61 23.11
C ASP A 41 -4.28 -0.39 22.05
N THR A 42 -4.59 -0.17 20.78
CA THR A 42 -4.18 -1.06 19.66
C THR A 42 -2.67 -1.05 19.47
N VAL A 43 -2.03 0.12 19.48
CA VAL A 43 -0.58 0.25 19.30
C VAL A 43 0.17 -0.42 20.43
N MET A 44 -0.29 -0.27 21.67
CA MET A 44 0.37 -0.83 22.86
C MET A 44 0.05 -2.30 23.11
N ASN A 45 -1.04 -2.83 22.56
CA ASN A 45 -1.48 -4.22 22.75
C ASN A 45 -0.68 -5.25 21.92
N ASN A 46 0.56 -4.96 21.56
CA ASN A 46 1.43 -5.90 20.85
C ASN A 46 2.80 -5.90 21.53
N SER A 47 3.29 -7.07 21.93
CA SER A 47 4.52 -7.21 22.71
C SER A 47 5.75 -6.61 22.03
N GLN A 48 5.84 -6.65 20.71
CA GLN A 48 6.97 -6.08 19.97
C GLN A 48 6.90 -4.55 19.94
N ARG A 49 5.71 -4.00 19.64
CA ARG A 49 5.50 -2.54 19.68
C ARG A 49 5.66 -1.98 21.08
N TYR A 50 5.11 -2.68 22.08
CA TYR A 50 5.24 -2.30 23.49
C TYR A 50 6.70 -2.19 23.91
N LYS A 51 7.57 -3.14 23.55
CA LYS A 51 9.02 -3.08 23.85
C LYS A 51 9.68 -1.81 23.30
N ILE A 52 9.25 -1.36 22.12
CA ILE A 52 9.80 -0.17 21.46
C ILE A 52 9.25 1.12 22.09
N LEU A 53 7.96 1.15 22.39
CA LEU A 53 7.22 2.37 22.70
C LEU A 53 6.93 2.58 24.20
N ARG A 54 7.16 1.60 25.08
CA ARG A 54 6.77 1.65 26.51
C ARG A 54 7.26 2.88 27.28
N ASN A 55 8.39 3.46 26.88
CA ASN A 55 8.97 4.65 27.48
C ASN A 55 8.76 5.91 26.63
N ALA A 56 8.07 5.81 25.49
CA ALA A 56 7.79 6.93 24.62
C ALA A 56 6.69 7.81 25.23
N LYS A 57 6.80 9.12 24.99
CA LYS A 57 5.75 10.09 25.31
C LYS A 57 5.11 10.58 24.02
N CYS A 58 3.79 10.66 24.02
CA CYS A 58 3.06 11.27 22.93
C CYS A 58 3.35 12.79 22.93
N LEU A 59 3.86 13.31 21.82
CA LEU A 59 4.23 14.72 21.69
C LEU A 59 3.08 15.56 21.11
N GLU A 60 2.18 14.94 20.36
CA GLU A 60 1.04 15.59 19.72
C GLU A 60 -0.21 14.73 19.89
N SER A 61 -1.40 15.36 19.81
CA SER A 61 -2.66 14.63 19.77
C SER A 61 -2.75 13.71 18.54
N VAL A 62 -3.46 12.61 18.70
CA VAL A 62 -3.71 11.67 17.60
C VAL A 62 -4.53 12.34 16.50
N ARG A 63 -4.06 12.26 15.26
CA ARG A 63 -4.77 12.78 14.07
C ARG A 63 -5.35 11.60 13.30
N THR A 64 -6.59 11.71 12.90
CA THR A 64 -7.27 10.68 12.12
C THR A 64 -7.60 11.16 10.72
N VAL A 65 -7.51 10.25 9.76
CA VAL A 65 -7.95 10.45 8.36
C VAL A 65 -8.87 9.32 8.01
N GLU A 66 -10.04 9.63 7.48
CA GLU A 66 -11.01 8.63 7.05
C GLU A 66 -10.89 8.33 5.55
N SER A 67 -11.27 7.08 5.19
CA SER A 67 -11.46 6.64 3.80
C SER A 67 -10.26 6.93 2.88
N LEU A 68 -9.11 6.38 3.23
CA LEU A 68 -7.92 6.51 2.39
C LEU A 68 -8.11 5.86 1.01
N ALA A 69 -8.79 4.70 0.94
CA ALA A 69 -8.98 3.99 -0.33
C ALA A 69 -10.13 4.57 -1.14
N PHE A 70 -9.84 5.07 -2.33
CA PHE A 70 -10.82 5.51 -3.30
C PHE A 70 -10.35 5.30 -4.74
N SER A 71 -11.28 5.28 -5.67
CA SER A 71 -10.97 5.16 -7.09
C SER A 71 -11.73 6.20 -7.90
N VAL A 72 -11.07 6.78 -8.88
CA VAL A 72 -11.68 7.70 -9.85
C VAL A 72 -12.05 6.94 -11.11
N LYS A 73 -13.32 6.97 -11.49
CA LYS A 73 -13.81 6.22 -12.66
C LYS A 73 -13.34 6.83 -13.98
N SER A 74 -13.53 8.12 -14.17
CA SER A 74 -13.10 8.86 -15.35
C SER A 74 -13.19 10.36 -15.10
N ILE A 75 -12.39 11.14 -15.84
CA ILE A 75 -12.51 12.60 -15.88
C ILE A 75 -13.55 12.95 -16.95
N PRO A 76 -14.66 13.61 -16.61
CA PRO A 76 -15.77 13.84 -17.55
C PRO A 76 -15.56 15.01 -18.51
N CYS A 77 -14.52 15.83 -18.31
CA CYS A 77 -14.31 17.09 -19.06
C CYS A 77 -12.91 17.14 -19.70
N GLY A 78 -12.75 18.02 -20.69
CA GLY A 78 -11.45 18.41 -21.21
C GLY A 78 -10.75 19.46 -20.32
N GLY A 79 -9.49 19.75 -20.64
CA GLY A 79 -8.70 20.76 -19.94
C GLY A 79 -8.20 20.37 -18.56
N LEU A 80 -8.39 19.11 -18.11
CA LEU A 80 -8.01 18.64 -16.77
C LEU A 80 -7.19 17.35 -16.84
N LEU A 81 -6.08 17.31 -16.13
CA LEU A 81 -5.28 16.12 -15.86
C LEU A 81 -5.10 15.99 -14.35
N MET A 82 -5.53 14.87 -13.76
CA MET A 82 -5.33 14.58 -12.34
C MET A 82 -4.07 13.74 -12.16
N VAL A 83 -3.26 14.07 -11.15
CA VAL A 83 -1.99 13.39 -10.85
C VAL A 83 -1.94 12.91 -9.41
N GLY A 84 -1.05 11.97 -9.12
CA GLY A 84 -0.86 11.44 -7.78
C GLY A 84 -2.14 10.84 -7.19
N ASP A 85 -2.33 11.05 -5.90
CA ASP A 85 -3.47 10.52 -5.15
C ASP A 85 -4.83 11.00 -5.71
N ALA A 86 -4.89 12.16 -6.37
CA ALA A 86 -6.12 12.61 -7.03
C ALA A 86 -6.65 11.63 -8.09
N THR A 87 -5.84 10.70 -8.58
CA THR A 87 -6.23 9.68 -9.55
C THR A 87 -6.76 8.39 -8.93
N GLY A 88 -6.71 8.29 -7.63
CA GLY A 88 -7.09 7.13 -6.84
C GLY A 88 -6.00 6.71 -5.88
N PHE A 89 -6.41 6.17 -4.75
CA PHE A 89 -5.52 5.68 -3.70
C PHE A 89 -6.08 4.37 -3.12
N ILE A 90 -5.23 3.44 -2.75
CA ILE A 90 -5.66 2.15 -2.21
C ILE A 90 -5.22 2.00 -0.77
N ASP A 91 -3.91 1.98 -0.52
CA ASP A 91 -3.37 1.70 0.82
C ASP A 91 -1.93 2.22 0.93
N PRO A 92 -1.55 2.87 2.03
CA PRO A 92 -0.18 3.37 2.23
C PRO A 92 0.84 2.27 2.54
N PHE A 93 0.44 1.00 2.62
CA PHE A 93 1.30 -0.12 3.03
C PHE A 93 2.55 -0.28 2.16
N THR A 94 2.42 -0.09 0.85
CA THR A 94 3.53 -0.21 -0.11
C THR A 94 4.44 1.01 -0.12
N GLY A 95 3.98 2.17 0.38
CA GLY A 95 4.77 3.41 0.41
C GLY A 95 4.94 4.11 -0.93
N GLU A 96 4.17 3.72 -1.96
CA GLU A 96 4.34 4.18 -3.34
C GLU A 96 3.74 5.56 -3.67
N GLY A 97 3.07 6.25 -2.73
CA GLY A 97 2.35 7.51 -3.01
C GLY A 97 3.22 8.60 -3.66
N ILE A 98 4.47 8.77 -3.20
CA ILE A 98 5.42 9.74 -3.78
C ILE A 98 5.79 9.34 -5.21
N TYR A 99 6.10 8.07 -5.45
CA TYR A 99 6.41 7.57 -6.79
C TYR A 99 5.24 7.76 -7.75
N LEU A 100 4.01 7.39 -7.33
CA LEU A 100 2.80 7.58 -8.14
C LEU A 100 2.60 9.05 -8.50
N SER A 101 2.83 9.97 -7.56
CA SER A 101 2.70 11.41 -7.80
C SER A 101 3.72 11.92 -8.80
N LEU A 102 4.99 11.58 -8.64
CA LEU A 102 6.06 12.01 -9.55
C LEU A 102 5.86 11.41 -10.95
N ARG A 103 5.63 10.11 -11.04
CA ARG A 103 5.52 9.42 -12.33
C ARG A 103 4.26 9.81 -13.10
N SER A 104 3.12 9.99 -12.43
CA SER A 104 1.91 10.49 -13.08
C SER A 104 2.07 11.93 -13.56
N SER A 105 2.82 12.77 -12.84
CA SER A 105 3.13 14.13 -13.24
C SER A 105 4.01 14.18 -14.50
N GLU A 106 5.01 13.31 -14.62
CA GLU A 106 5.82 13.18 -15.84
C GLU A 106 4.94 12.85 -17.06
N ILE A 107 4.06 11.84 -16.93
CA ILE A 107 3.14 11.47 -18.01
C ILE A 107 2.19 12.64 -18.34
N ALA A 108 1.70 13.36 -17.32
CA ALA A 108 0.81 14.49 -17.51
C ALA A 108 1.48 15.65 -18.25
N VAL A 109 2.74 15.96 -17.92
CA VAL A 109 3.52 17.03 -18.58
C VAL A 109 3.71 16.74 -20.07
N GLU A 110 4.09 15.51 -20.43
CA GLU A 110 4.26 15.12 -21.84
C GLU A 110 2.94 15.24 -22.65
N VAL A 111 1.81 14.91 -22.02
CA VAL A 111 0.49 15.04 -22.66
C VAL A 111 0.07 16.51 -22.74
N ALA A 112 0.28 17.28 -21.68
CA ALA A 112 -0.04 18.70 -21.64
C ALA A 112 0.79 19.49 -22.68
N GLU A 113 2.08 19.18 -22.83
CA GLU A 113 2.94 19.81 -23.84
C GLU A 113 2.39 19.62 -25.27
N LYS A 114 1.95 18.39 -25.59
CA LYS A 114 1.34 18.09 -26.88
C LYS A 114 0.00 18.82 -27.07
N ALA A 115 -0.83 18.86 -26.03
CA ALA A 115 -2.10 19.56 -26.07
C ALA A 115 -1.93 21.07 -26.29
N LEU A 116 -0.92 21.67 -25.63
CA LEU A 116 -0.55 23.09 -25.81
C LEU A 116 -0.04 23.37 -27.22
N LYS A 117 0.87 22.56 -27.76
CA LYS A 117 1.37 22.72 -29.14
C LYS A 117 0.27 22.62 -30.20
N ASN A 118 -0.73 21.78 -29.97
CA ASN A 118 -1.83 21.54 -30.90
C ASN A 118 -3.06 22.40 -30.59
N LEU A 119 -3.04 23.22 -29.54
CA LEU A 119 -4.17 24.00 -29.02
C LEU A 119 -5.44 23.15 -28.87
N ASN A 120 -5.29 21.87 -28.51
CA ASN A 120 -6.38 20.92 -28.35
C ASN A 120 -6.41 20.35 -26.93
N PHE A 121 -7.37 20.81 -26.14
CA PHE A 121 -7.58 20.42 -24.74
C PHE A 121 -8.85 19.58 -24.57
N SER A 122 -9.38 19.02 -25.67
CA SER A 122 -10.55 18.16 -25.61
C SER A 122 -10.31 16.94 -24.73
N ARG A 123 -11.37 16.34 -24.22
CA ARG A 123 -11.31 15.10 -23.46
C ARG A 123 -10.59 14.00 -24.25
N ASP A 124 -10.90 13.89 -25.55
CA ASP A 124 -10.31 12.86 -26.40
C ASP A 124 -8.81 13.06 -26.60
N ALA A 125 -8.36 14.29 -26.78
CA ALA A 125 -6.93 14.61 -26.88
C ALA A 125 -6.17 14.29 -25.59
N LEU A 126 -6.78 14.51 -24.43
CA LEU A 126 -6.17 14.25 -23.11
C LEU A 126 -6.35 12.79 -22.65
N ASN A 127 -7.21 11.99 -23.29
CA ASN A 127 -7.45 10.60 -22.90
C ASN A 127 -6.20 9.71 -23.00
N ILE A 128 -5.21 10.08 -23.81
CA ILE A 128 -3.93 9.37 -23.88
C ILE A 128 -3.21 9.35 -22.53
N TYR A 129 -3.42 10.36 -21.69
CA TYR A 129 -2.91 10.39 -20.31
C TYR A 129 -3.50 9.22 -19.50
N GLU A 130 -4.82 9.04 -19.52
CA GLU A 130 -5.50 7.96 -18.81
C GLU A 130 -5.02 6.58 -19.27
N VAL A 131 -4.88 6.38 -20.59
CA VAL A 131 -4.40 5.11 -21.15
C VAL A 131 -2.97 4.81 -20.66
N ARG A 132 -2.07 5.79 -20.73
CA ARG A 132 -0.68 5.62 -20.28
C ARG A 132 -0.59 5.40 -18.77
N ARG A 133 -1.35 6.18 -17.99
CA ARG A 133 -1.40 6.07 -16.53
C ARG A 133 -1.89 4.68 -16.11
N ARG A 134 -2.99 4.19 -16.71
CA ARG A 134 -3.50 2.85 -16.42
C ARG A 134 -2.49 1.76 -16.78
N LYS A 135 -1.85 1.85 -17.93
CA LYS A 135 -0.81 0.91 -18.33
C LYS A 135 0.33 0.86 -17.30
N GLU A 136 0.71 1.99 -16.73
CA GLU A 136 1.77 2.11 -15.73
C GLU A 136 1.34 1.53 -14.36
N PHE A 137 0.12 1.86 -13.89
CA PHE A 137 -0.24 1.68 -12.48
C PHE A 137 -1.28 0.59 -12.20
N ASP A 138 -2.08 0.12 -13.16
CA ASP A 138 -3.19 -0.81 -12.87
C ASP A 138 -2.71 -2.10 -12.19
N LYS A 139 -1.55 -2.63 -12.58
CA LYS A 139 -0.98 -3.82 -11.95
C LYS A 139 -0.42 -3.56 -10.56
N LYS A 140 0.12 -2.36 -10.31
CA LYS A 140 0.52 -1.94 -8.98
C LYS A 140 -0.70 -1.80 -8.06
N PHE A 141 -1.75 -1.17 -8.54
CA PHE A 141 -3.02 -1.10 -7.81
C PHE A 141 -3.62 -2.48 -7.52
N LEU A 142 -3.52 -3.40 -8.46
CA LEU A 142 -3.95 -4.78 -8.24
C LEU A 142 -3.10 -5.45 -7.13
N LEU A 143 -1.78 -5.30 -7.16
CA LEU A 143 -0.90 -5.81 -6.12
C LEU A 143 -1.23 -5.21 -4.76
N SER A 144 -1.39 -3.89 -4.67
CA SER A 144 -1.76 -3.21 -3.42
C SER A 144 -3.08 -3.73 -2.84
N ARG A 145 -4.10 -4.00 -3.68
CA ARG A 145 -5.36 -4.62 -3.26
C ARG A 145 -5.17 -6.05 -2.74
N ILE A 146 -4.31 -6.83 -3.39
CA ILE A 146 -4.00 -8.21 -2.95
C ILE A 146 -3.31 -8.15 -1.58
N LEU A 147 -2.31 -7.29 -1.42
CA LEU A 147 -1.59 -7.11 -0.17
C LEU A 147 -2.51 -6.62 0.95
N GLN A 148 -3.39 -5.66 0.69
CA GLN A 148 -4.38 -5.18 1.65
C GLN A 148 -5.28 -6.32 2.15
N LYS A 149 -5.84 -7.13 1.24
CA LYS A 149 -6.66 -8.30 1.63
C LYS A 149 -5.86 -9.34 2.41
N LEU A 150 -4.60 -9.54 2.04
CA LEU A 150 -3.70 -10.45 2.73
C LEU A 150 -3.44 -10.00 4.17
N ILE A 151 -3.15 -8.71 4.37
CA ILE A 151 -2.88 -8.11 5.68
C ILE A 151 -4.10 -8.21 6.60
N CYS A 152 -5.30 -8.03 6.06
CA CYS A 152 -6.54 -8.17 6.82
C CYS A 152 -6.84 -9.63 7.23
N ASN A 153 -6.19 -10.63 6.61
CA ASN A 153 -6.34 -12.03 6.97
C ASN A 153 -5.05 -12.56 7.61
N GLN A 154 -5.00 -12.57 8.94
CA GLN A 154 -3.79 -12.96 9.68
C GLN A 154 -3.32 -14.37 9.38
N PHE A 155 -4.25 -15.33 9.15
CA PHE A 155 -3.88 -16.69 8.78
C PHE A 155 -3.15 -16.72 7.44
N LEU A 156 -3.72 -16.13 6.38
CA LEU A 156 -3.11 -16.07 5.05
C LEU A 156 -1.80 -15.29 5.08
N CYS A 157 -1.75 -14.18 5.80
CA CYS A 157 -0.54 -13.37 5.95
C CYS A 157 0.60 -14.22 6.56
N ASN A 158 0.33 -14.97 7.62
CA ASN A 158 1.31 -15.84 8.24
C ASN A 158 1.79 -16.95 7.30
N GLN A 159 0.92 -17.52 6.47
CA GLN A 159 1.29 -18.54 5.50
C GLN A 159 2.23 -17.97 4.43
N VAL A 160 1.90 -16.80 3.88
CA VAL A 160 2.74 -16.11 2.89
C VAL A 160 4.11 -15.76 3.50
N VAL A 161 4.14 -15.21 4.72
CA VAL A 161 5.41 -14.88 5.40
C VAL A 161 6.26 -16.13 5.64
N ARG A 162 5.66 -17.28 5.97
CA ARG A 162 6.39 -18.56 6.11
C ARG A 162 6.98 -19.01 4.79
N ALA A 163 6.23 -18.94 3.69
CA ALA A 163 6.73 -19.27 2.37
C ALA A 163 7.89 -18.37 1.95
N LEU A 164 7.76 -17.04 2.16
CA LEU A 164 8.82 -16.08 1.87
C LEU A 164 10.07 -16.27 2.73
N LYS A 165 9.92 -16.72 3.98
CA LYS A 165 11.07 -17.10 4.82
C LYS A 165 11.79 -18.35 4.31
N GLY A 166 11.08 -19.26 3.67
CA GLY A 166 11.63 -20.48 3.10
C GLY A 166 12.34 -20.29 1.76
N ASP A 167 12.05 -19.19 1.07
CA ASP A 167 12.59 -18.90 -0.27
C ASP A 167 12.99 -17.41 -0.37
N ARG A 168 14.31 -17.18 -0.34
CA ARG A 168 14.89 -15.86 -0.38
C ARG A 168 14.62 -15.13 -1.71
N ASP A 169 14.65 -15.84 -2.83
CA ASP A 169 14.46 -15.24 -4.15
C ASP A 169 13.03 -14.73 -4.32
N LEU A 170 12.02 -15.43 -3.76
CA LEU A 170 10.64 -14.97 -3.72
C LEU A 170 10.51 -13.72 -2.86
N ALA A 171 11.15 -13.68 -1.69
CA ALA A 171 11.13 -12.53 -0.80
C ALA A 171 11.79 -11.30 -1.46
N GLU A 172 12.98 -11.46 -2.05
CA GLU A 172 13.68 -10.40 -2.76
C GLU A 172 12.91 -9.93 -4.01
N THR A 173 12.18 -10.84 -4.67
CA THR A 173 11.33 -10.47 -5.80
C THR A 173 10.16 -9.63 -5.36
N LEU A 174 9.46 -10.01 -4.29
CA LEU A 174 8.35 -9.22 -3.74
C LEU A 174 8.82 -7.84 -3.27
N VAL A 175 9.92 -7.78 -2.52
CA VAL A 175 10.50 -6.51 -2.05
C VAL A 175 10.95 -5.64 -3.24
N GLY A 176 11.56 -6.24 -4.25
CA GLY A 176 11.98 -5.54 -5.46
C GLY A 176 10.80 -4.93 -6.24
N VAL A 177 9.64 -5.61 -6.25
CA VAL A 177 8.42 -5.07 -6.87
C VAL A 177 7.82 -3.93 -6.02
N ILE A 178 7.76 -4.09 -4.69
CA ILE A 178 7.28 -3.03 -3.78
C ILE A 178 8.19 -1.79 -3.85
N GLY A 179 9.50 -1.99 -4.02
CA GLY A 179 10.49 -0.91 -4.13
C GLY A 179 10.70 -0.38 -5.57
N ASP A 180 9.82 -0.68 -6.51
CA ASP A 180 9.89 -0.24 -7.92
C ASP A 180 11.16 -0.64 -8.70
N LEU A 181 11.90 -1.64 -8.19
CA LEU A 181 13.07 -2.21 -8.86
C LEU A 181 12.71 -3.31 -9.87
N LYS A 182 11.52 -3.89 -9.74
CA LYS A 182 10.98 -4.94 -10.62
C LYS A 182 9.53 -4.61 -11.01
N PRO A 183 9.08 -5.00 -12.21
CA PRO A 183 7.70 -4.74 -12.65
C PRO A 183 6.69 -5.56 -11.85
N ALA A 184 5.51 -4.97 -11.56
CA ALA A 184 4.46 -5.60 -10.76
C ALA A 184 3.93 -6.92 -11.35
N GLU A 185 4.04 -7.09 -12.68
CA GLU A 185 3.71 -8.31 -13.41
C GLU A 185 4.44 -9.54 -12.87
N THR A 186 5.64 -9.35 -12.36
CA THR A 186 6.47 -10.44 -11.83
C THR A 186 5.77 -11.15 -10.66
N VAL A 187 5.14 -10.38 -9.77
CA VAL A 187 4.45 -10.89 -8.57
C VAL A 187 2.98 -11.16 -8.83
N VAL A 188 2.33 -10.34 -9.67
CA VAL A 188 0.94 -10.54 -10.10
C VAL A 188 0.92 -11.53 -11.25
N SER A 189 1.45 -12.74 -11.04
CA SER A 189 1.53 -13.80 -12.04
C SER A 189 1.16 -15.15 -11.44
N PHE A 190 0.57 -16.01 -12.26
CA PHE A 190 0.29 -17.40 -11.85
C PHE A 190 1.57 -18.14 -11.46
N ARG A 191 2.67 -17.88 -12.16
CA ARG A 191 3.98 -18.47 -11.86
C ARG A 191 4.45 -18.14 -10.44
N PHE A 192 4.38 -16.87 -10.03
CA PHE A 192 4.77 -16.46 -8.68
C PHE A 192 3.87 -17.08 -7.60
N LEU A 193 2.56 -17.17 -7.86
CA LEU A 193 1.63 -17.84 -6.97
C LEU A 193 1.98 -19.31 -6.79
N MET A 194 2.29 -20.01 -7.86
CA MET A 194 2.70 -21.44 -7.80
C MET A 194 4.03 -21.63 -7.06
N GLN A 195 4.99 -20.73 -7.26
CA GLN A 195 6.24 -20.72 -6.51
C GLN A 195 6.01 -20.48 -5.01
N LEU A 196 5.13 -19.54 -4.66
CA LEU A 196 4.77 -19.28 -3.28
C LEU A 196 4.12 -20.50 -2.60
N ILE A 197 3.24 -21.20 -3.31
CA ILE A 197 2.63 -22.45 -2.84
C ILE A 197 3.69 -23.55 -2.70
N ALA A 198 4.60 -23.69 -3.66
CA ALA A 198 5.67 -24.71 -3.63
C ALA A 198 6.71 -24.45 -2.52
N ALA A 199 7.00 -23.19 -2.20
CA ALA A 199 7.89 -22.78 -1.13
C ALA A 199 7.28 -22.99 0.28
N TYR A 200 5.99 -23.30 0.35
CA TYR A 200 5.34 -23.57 1.62
C TYR A 200 5.91 -24.87 2.24
N PRO A 201 6.42 -24.83 3.49
CA PRO A 201 7.03 -26.01 4.10
C PRO A 201 6.01 -27.13 4.28
N LYS A 202 6.22 -28.26 3.60
CA LYS A 202 5.35 -29.44 3.59
C LYS A 202 5.25 -30.19 4.94
N GLY A 203 5.82 -29.65 6.03
CA GLY A 203 6.04 -30.36 7.28
C GLY A 203 5.17 -29.96 8.49
N ILE A 204 4.16 -29.09 8.35
CA ILE A 204 3.45 -28.54 9.53
C ILE A 204 2.01 -29.07 9.70
N TYR A 205 1.61 -30.12 9.00
CA TYR A 205 0.32 -30.79 9.29
C TYR A 205 0.38 -31.76 10.47
N ALA A 206 1.53 -31.91 11.16
CA ALA A 206 1.72 -32.92 12.18
C ALA A 206 1.60 -32.43 13.65
N SER A 207 1.20 -31.20 13.90
CA SER A 207 1.12 -30.69 15.28
C SER A 207 -0.14 -29.89 15.64
N CYS A 208 -1.24 -30.16 14.94
CA CYS A 208 -2.58 -29.65 15.32
C CYS A 208 -3.59 -30.81 15.37
N PHE A 209 -3.31 -31.80 16.20
CA PHE A 209 -4.30 -32.72 16.77
C PHE A 209 -4.03 -32.85 18.27
#